data_761ee38ef3bc2a7bba5b1d7496758f23
#
_entry.id   761ee38ef3bc2a7bba5b1d7496758f23
#
_cell.length_a   1.000
_cell.length_b   1.000
_cell.length_c   1.000
_cell.angle_alpha   90.00
_cell.angle_beta   90.00
_cell.angle_gamma   90.00
#
_symmetry.space_group_name_H-M   'P 1'
#
loop_
_entity.id
_entity.type
_entity.pdbx_description
1 polymer ?
#
loop_
_entity_poly.entity_id
_entity_poly.type
_entity_poly.pdbx_seq_one_letter_code
_entity_poly.pdbx_strand_id
1 'polypeptide(L)'
;DPGTSKSQLLSCVHSLSPRGIYTSGKGSSAVGLTAYVSKDPETGDLVLESGALVLSDRGICCIDEFDKMSDTTRSVLHEAMEQQTISVAKAGILCTLNARASILAAANPVHSRYDPKLSVRENLQLPPTLLSRFDLIYLILDNPDQTADRSLARHLVSLFAGKERRERAPVEKRVLLRYVAYARKFVKPRISEEAATQLEEEYVKMRAQGAKAVASNVI
;
A
#
# COMPACT_ATOMS: atom_id res chain seq x y z
N ASP A 1 1.45 -13.47 6.82
CA ASP A 1 0.53 -14.40 7.44
C ASP A 1 -0.72 -13.67 7.96
N PRO A 2 -1.87 -14.34 8.15
CA PRO A 2 -3.04 -13.77 8.79
C PRO A 2 -2.78 -13.49 10.28
N GLY A 3 -3.55 -12.58 10.88
CA GLY A 3 -3.41 -12.27 12.32
C GLY A 3 -2.22 -11.38 12.71
N THR A 4 -1.38 -10.95 11.77
CA THR A 4 -0.18 -10.13 12.01
C THR A 4 -0.45 -8.62 12.04
N SER A 5 -1.68 -8.21 12.37
CA SER A 5 -2.11 -6.80 12.55
C SER A 5 -1.91 -5.89 11.33
N LYS A 6 -1.88 -6.44 10.10
CA LYS A 6 -1.72 -5.66 8.86
C LYS A 6 -2.77 -4.57 8.69
N SER A 7 -4.04 -4.88 8.90
CA SER A 7 -5.16 -3.93 8.80
C SER A 7 -5.05 -2.79 9.82
N GLN A 8 -4.53 -3.07 11.03
CA GLN A 8 -4.29 -2.06 12.06
C GLN A 8 -3.17 -1.10 11.65
N LEU A 9 -2.12 -1.63 11.01
CA LEU A 9 -1.02 -0.84 10.48
C LEU A 9 -1.52 0.09 9.36
N LEU A 10 -2.32 -0.42 8.43
CA LEU A 10 -2.96 0.37 7.37
C LEU A 10 -3.85 1.48 7.96
N SER A 11 -4.68 1.15 8.96
CA SER A 11 -5.54 2.12 9.65
C SER A 11 -4.73 3.21 10.36
N CYS A 12 -3.60 2.84 10.96
CA CYS A 12 -2.68 3.81 11.56
C CYS A 12 -2.14 4.78 10.52
N VAL A 13 -1.62 4.28 9.39
CA VAL A 13 -1.09 5.12 8.31
C VAL A 13 -2.17 5.99 7.69
N HIS A 14 -3.37 5.43 7.42
CA HIS A 14 -4.52 6.21 6.96
C HIS A 14 -4.81 7.40 7.89
N SER A 15 -4.79 7.16 9.20
CA SER A 15 -5.04 8.21 10.19
C SER A 15 -3.91 9.25 10.32
N LEU A 16 -2.71 8.95 9.81
CA LEU A 16 -1.56 9.85 9.76
C LEU A 16 -1.53 10.71 8.48
N SER A 17 -2.17 10.28 7.40
CA SER A 17 -2.16 11.00 6.14
C SER A 17 -3.33 11.99 6.05
N PRO A 18 -3.11 13.29 5.80
CA PRO A 18 -4.20 14.26 5.60
C PRO A 18 -5.12 13.93 4.41
N ARG A 19 -4.58 13.25 3.39
CA ARG A 19 -5.30 12.74 2.22
C ARG A 19 -5.17 11.21 2.16
N GLY A 20 -5.34 10.57 3.30
CA GLY A 20 -5.38 9.12 3.40
C GLY A 20 -6.77 8.60 3.02
N ILE A 21 -6.83 7.61 2.15
CA ILE A 21 -8.05 6.85 1.87
C ILE A 21 -7.79 5.41 2.23
N TYR A 22 -8.72 4.81 2.97
CA TYR A 22 -8.69 3.39 3.33
C TYR A 22 -9.77 2.65 2.56
N THR A 23 -9.40 1.57 1.88
CA THR A 23 -10.33 0.75 1.11
C THR A 23 -9.96 -0.73 1.25
N SER A 24 -10.91 -1.63 0.96
CA SER A 24 -10.67 -3.07 0.93
C SER A 24 -10.69 -3.58 -0.51
N GLY A 25 -9.75 -4.43 -0.88
CA GLY A 25 -9.68 -5.05 -2.20
C GLY A 25 -10.92 -5.86 -2.54
N LYS A 26 -11.54 -6.51 -1.55
CA LYS A 26 -12.78 -7.28 -1.73
C LYS A 26 -14.00 -6.40 -2.00
N GLY A 27 -14.09 -5.25 -1.34
CA GLY A 27 -15.24 -4.34 -1.43
C GLY A 27 -15.12 -3.28 -2.53
N SER A 28 -13.94 -3.12 -3.13
CA SER A 28 -13.68 -2.06 -4.09
C SER A 28 -13.93 -2.53 -5.52
N SER A 29 -14.84 -1.85 -6.20
CA SER A 29 -14.98 -1.97 -7.66
C SER A 29 -13.94 -1.09 -8.37
N ALA A 30 -13.64 -1.41 -9.64
CA ALA A 30 -12.80 -0.56 -10.48
C ALA A 30 -13.30 0.90 -10.52
N VAL A 31 -14.62 1.07 -10.51
CA VAL A 31 -15.29 2.37 -10.51
C VAL A 31 -15.10 3.11 -9.19
N GLY A 32 -15.21 2.41 -8.05
CA GLY A 32 -14.98 3.00 -6.72
C GLY A 32 -13.53 3.42 -6.49
N LEU A 33 -12.58 2.81 -7.19
CA LEU A 33 -11.18 3.26 -7.16
C LEU A 33 -10.91 4.45 -8.08
N THR A 34 -11.61 4.55 -9.22
CA THR A 34 -11.34 5.58 -10.25
C THR A 34 -12.26 6.79 -10.13
N ALA A 35 -13.31 6.75 -10.91
CA ALA A 35 -14.36 7.75 -10.93
C ALA A 35 -15.62 7.15 -11.56
N TYR A 36 -16.77 7.66 -11.18
CA TYR A 36 -18.04 7.31 -11.81
C TYR A 36 -18.81 8.57 -12.18
N VAL A 37 -19.67 8.41 -13.18
CA VAL A 37 -20.58 9.47 -13.62
C VAL A 37 -21.93 9.15 -13.03
N SER A 38 -22.45 10.04 -12.19
CA SER A 38 -23.80 10.02 -11.65
C SER A 38 -24.64 11.14 -12.25
N LYS A 39 -25.93 10.99 -12.19
CA LYS A 39 -26.87 12.05 -12.56
C LYS A 39 -27.32 12.75 -11.31
N ASP A 40 -27.12 14.06 -11.26
CA ASP A 40 -27.61 14.88 -10.14
C ASP A 40 -29.15 14.81 -10.10
N PRO A 41 -29.74 14.40 -8.98
CA PRO A 41 -31.19 14.27 -8.86
C PRO A 41 -31.92 15.62 -8.92
N GLU A 42 -31.28 16.74 -8.60
CA GLU A 42 -31.90 18.06 -8.58
C GLU A 42 -31.81 18.77 -9.93
N THR A 43 -30.60 18.77 -10.55
CA THR A 43 -30.36 19.47 -11.81
C THR A 43 -30.53 18.60 -13.03
N GLY A 44 -30.40 17.27 -12.88
CA GLY A 44 -30.40 16.32 -13.99
C GLY A 44 -29.09 16.27 -14.77
N ASP A 45 -28.09 17.05 -14.35
CA ASP A 45 -26.79 17.10 -14.99
C ASP A 45 -25.93 15.87 -14.67
N LEU A 46 -24.99 15.57 -15.55
CA LEU A 46 -24.02 14.51 -15.33
C LEU A 46 -22.86 15.03 -14.46
N VAL A 47 -22.68 14.45 -13.27
CA VAL A 47 -21.63 14.80 -12.33
C VAL A 47 -20.61 13.68 -12.27
N LEU A 48 -19.32 14.06 -12.33
CA LEU A 48 -18.21 13.13 -12.18
C LEU A 48 -17.81 13.03 -10.71
N GLU A 49 -18.03 11.85 -10.11
CA GLU A 49 -17.62 11.59 -8.73
C GLU A 49 -16.29 10.86 -8.68
N SER A 50 -15.37 11.36 -7.84
CA SER A 50 -14.01 10.85 -7.73
C SER A 50 -13.94 9.62 -6.83
N GLY A 51 -13.23 8.58 -7.27
CA GLY A 51 -12.96 7.39 -6.49
C GLY A 51 -11.72 7.51 -5.57
N ALA A 52 -11.41 6.43 -4.87
CA ALA A 52 -10.40 6.41 -3.81
C ALA A 52 -9.00 6.88 -4.27
N LEU A 53 -8.55 6.49 -5.45
CA LEU A 53 -7.23 6.87 -5.98
C LEU A 53 -7.14 8.37 -6.32
N VAL A 54 -8.22 8.94 -6.88
CA VAL A 54 -8.29 10.37 -7.19
C VAL A 54 -8.38 11.20 -5.92
N LEU A 55 -9.19 10.76 -4.95
CA LEU A 55 -9.32 11.43 -3.65
C LEU A 55 -8.01 11.41 -2.85
N SER A 56 -7.19 10.37 -3.02
CA SER A 56 -5.87 10.26 -2.40
C SER A 56 -4.74 10.95 -3.16
N ASP A 57 -5.04 11.77 -4.18
CA ASP A 57 -3.99 12.49 -4.95
C ASP A 57 -3.05 13.26 -4.02
N ARG A 58 -1.74 13.02 -4.17
CA ARG A 58 -0.67 13.51 -3.30
C ARG A 58 -0.77 13.05 -1.83
N GLY A 59 -1.50 11.98 -1.58
CA GLY A 59 -1.67 11.33 -0.29
C GLY A 59 -1.31 9.86 -0.34
N ILE A 60 -1.99 9.06 0.49
CA ILE A 60 -1.76 7.62 0.61
C ILE A 60 -3.10 6.88 0.42
N CYS A 61 -3.13 5.94 -0.50
CA CYS A 61 -4.23 4.99 -0.66
C CYS A 61 -3.86 3.68 0.06
N CYS A 62 -4.54 3.39 1.16
CA CYS A 62 -4.36 2.15 1.92
C CYS A 62 -5.36 1.12 1.41
N ILE A 63 -4.88 -0.02 0.92
CA ILE A 63 -5.70 -1.10 0.35
C ILE A 63 -5.50 -2.36 1.18
N ASP A 64 -6.51 -2.76 1.91
CA ASP A 64 -6.51 -4.02 2.64
C ASP A 64 -7.05 -5.17 1.76
N GLU A 65 -6.74 -6.41 2.09
CA GLU A 65 -7.15 -7.59 1.32
C GLU A 65 -6.84 -7.46 -0.19
N PHE A 66 -5.66 -6.98 -0.52
CA PHE A 66 -5.23 -6.74 -1.90
C PHE A 66 -5.27 -8.01 -2.78
N ASP A 67 -5.06 -9.17 -2.17
CA ASP A 67 -5.16 -10.49 -2.81
C ASP A 67 -6.58 -10.82 -3.31
N LYS A 68 -7.62 -10.18 -2.75
CA LYS A 68 -9.02 -10.41 -3.10
C LYS A 68 -9.57 -9.49 -4.21
N MET A 69 -8.73 -8.62 -4.77
CA MET A 69 -9.15 -7.73 -5.86
C MET A 69 -9.45 -8.49 -7.14
N SER A 70 -10.45 -8.03 -7.88
CA SER A 70 -10.75 -8.53 -9.22
C SER A 70 -9.69 -8.09 -10.24
N ASP A 71 -9.54 -8.83 -11.33
CA ASP A 71 -8.56 -8.52 -12.38
C ASP A 71 -8.83 -7.17 -13.06
N THR A 72 -10.09 -6.80 -13.21
CA THR A 72 -10.47 -5.47 -13.72
C THR A 72 -9.99 -4.36 -12.79
N THR A 73 -10.15 -4.53 -11.48
CA THR A 73 -9.68 -3.57 -10.47
C THR A 73 -8.15 -3.49 -10.43
N ARG A 74 -7.47 -4.63 -10.57
CA ARG A 74 -6.00 -4.70 -10.66
C ARG A 74 -5.46 -3.96 -11.90
N SER A 75 -6.13 -4.08 -13.05
CA SER A 75 -5.72 -3.40 -14.28
C SER A 75 -5.78 -1.88 -14.14
N VAL A 76 -6.85 -1.36 -13.53
CA VAL A 76 -7.00 0.07 -13.24
C VAL A 76 -5.93 0.57 -12.27
N LEU A 77 -5.66 -0.22 -11.23
CA LEU A 77 -4.62 0.11 -10.27
C LEU A 77 -3.23 0.15 -10.93
N HIS A 78 -2.97 -0.79 -11.83
CA HIS A 78 -1.73 -0.83 -12.60
C HIS A 78 -1.55 0.44 -13.45
N GLU A 79 -2.60 0.92 -14.14
CA GLU A 79 -2.58 2.19 -14.87
C GLU A 79 -2.26 3.37 -13.94
N ALA A 80 -2.95 3.45 -12.80
CA ALA A 80 -2.73 4.52 -11.83
C ALA A 80 -1.31 4.51 -11.22
N MET A 81 -0.75 3.33 -10.95
CA MET A 81 0.63 3.20 -10.44
C MET A 81 1.67 3.59 -11.49
N GLU A 82 1.42 3.32 -12.76
CA GLU A 82 2.36 3.58 -13.84
C GLU A 82 2.31 5.03 -14.32
N GLN A 83 1.12 5.53 -14.60
CA GLN A 83 0.92 6.83 -15.23
C GLN A 83 0.62 7.95 -14.22
N GLN A 84 0.29 7.59 -12.97
CA GLN A 84 -0.18 8.52 -11.93
C GLN A 84 -1.42 9.33 -12.35
N THR A 85 -2.16 8.78 -13.31
CA THR A 85 -3.40 9.34 -13.85
C THR A 85 -4.43 8.24 -14.09
N ILE A 86 -5.67 8.62 -14.17
CA ILE A 86 -6.80 7.76 -14.50
C ILE A 86 -7.58 8.38 -15.64
N SER A 87 -7.69 7.65 -16.74
CA SER A 87 -8.45 8.07 -17.91
C SER A 87 -9.92 7.65 -17.75
N VAL A 88 -10.83 8.60 -17.85
CA VAL A 88 -12.27 8.39 -17.78
C VAL A 88 -12.90 8.71 -19.12
N ALA A 89 -13.55 7.71 -19.72
CA ALA A 89 -14.34 7.82 -20.95
C ALA A 89 -15.71 7.22 -20.71
N LYS A 90 -16.64 8.01 -20.15
CA LYS A 90 -17.99 7.54 -19.78
C LYS A 90 -19.04 8.61 -20.07
N ALA A 91 -20.18 8.21 -20.59
CA ALA A 91 -21.34 9.08 -20.83
C ALA A 91 -21.01 10.37 -21.61
N GLY A 92 -20.09 10.30 -22.58
CA GLY A 92 -19.66 11.47 -23.36
C GLY A 92 -18.64 12.37 -22.64
N ILE A 93 -18.26 12.07 -21.40
CA ILE A 93 -17.22 12.77 -20.67
C ILE A 93 -15.87 12.09 -20.92
N LEU A 94 -14.93 12.80 -21.51
CA LEU A 94 -13.55 12.40 -21.72
C LEU A 94 -12.65 13.28 -20.86
N CYS A 95 -12.06 12.71 -19.82
CA CYS A 95 -11.13 13.47 -18.98
C CYS A 95 -10.05 12.57 -18.38
N THR A 96 -8.93 13.19 -18.01
CA THR A 96 -7.84 12.55 -17.30
C THR A 96 -7.73 13.14 -15.91
N LEU A 97 -7.85 12.31 -14.88
CA LEU A 97 -7.77 12.71 -13.48
C LEU A 97 -6.40 12.36 -12.91
N ASN A 98 -5.85 13.25 -12.07
CA ASN A 98 -4.61 12.97 -11.37
C ASN A 98 -4.84 11.93 -10.24
N ALA A 99 -3.97 10.93 -10.17
CA ALA A 99 -3.96 9.90 -9.14
C ALA A 99 -2.51 9.65 -8.64
N ARG A 100 -1.80 10.72 -8.29
CA ARG A 100 -0.42 10.71 -7.78
C ARG A 100 -0.43 10.32 -6.31
N ALA A 101 -0.87 9.11 -6.01
CA ALA A 101 -0.98 8.57 -4.67
C ALA A 101 0.13 7.56 -4.40
N SER A 102 0.62 7.53 -3.16
CA SER A 102 1.39 6.39 -2.68
C SER A 102 0.43 5.26 -2.30
N ILE A 103 0.72 4.04 -2.71
CA ILE A 103 -0.13 2.89 -2.44
C ILE A 103 0.52 2.05 -1.34
N LEU A 104 -0.22 1.82 -0.26
CA LEU A 104 0.15 0.90 0.80
C LEU A 104 -0.88 -0.24 0.83
N ALA A 105 -0.45 -1.43 0.42
CA ALA A 105 -1.33 -2.59 0.30
C ALA A 105 -0.97 -3.68 1.31
N ALA A 106 -1.97 -4.39 1.81
CA ALA A 106 -1.80 -5.59 2.59
C ALA A 106 -2.45 -6.78 1.89
N ALA A 107 -1.73 -7.90 1.82
CA ALA A 107 -2.20 -9.13 1.21
C ALA A 107 -1.91 -10.34 2.13
N ASN A 108 -2.72 -11.37 2.02
CA ASN A 108 -2.47 -12.65 2.64
C ASN A 108 -2.05 -13.67 1.57
N PRO A 109 -1.22 -14.68 1.96
CA PRO A 109 -0.89 -15.78 1.06
C PRO A 109 -2.13 -16.62 0.75
N VAL A 110 -2.16 -17.19 -0.45
CA VAL A 110 -3.31 -17.98 -0.95
C VAL A 110 -3.62 -19.17 -0.06
N HIS A 111 -2.60 -19.83 0.46
CA HIS A 111 -2.75 -21.01 1.35
C HIS A 111 -2.89 -20.65 2.84
N SER A 112 -3.31 -19.42 3.15
CA SER A 112 -3.46 -18.91 4.52
C SER A 112 -2.16 -18.80 5.33
N ARG A 113 -1.08 -19.46 4.92
CA ARG A 113 0.27 -19.37 5.49
C ARG A 113 1.29 -19.20 4.38
N TYR A 114 2.32 -18.41 4.65
CA TYR A 114 3.45 -18.26 3.75
C TYR A 114 4.29 -19.54 3.71
N ASP A 115 4.53 -20.09 2.52
CA ASP A 115 5.42 -21.23 2.31
C ASP A 115 6.81 -20.73 1.86
N PRO A 116 7.88 -20.91 2.68
CA PRO A 116 9.23 -20.51 2.31
C PRO A 116 9.81 -21.26 1.10
N LYS A 117 9.20 -22.39 0.71
CA LYS A 117 9.63 -23.18 -0.46
C LYS A 117 9.11 -22.61 -1.78
N LEU A 118 8.08 -21.78 -1.72
CA LEU A 118 7.48 -21.12 -2.87
C LEU A 118 8.00 -19.69 -3.00
N SER A 119 8.07 -19.18 -4.22
CA SER A 119 8.37 -17.78 -4.46
C SER A 119 7.26 -16.87 -3.91
N VAL A 120 7.57 -15.59 -3.70
CA VAL A 120 6.58 -14.57 -3.31
C VAL A 120 5.41 -14.53 -4.30
N ARG A 121 5.69 -14.68 -5.58
CA ARG A 121 4.69 -14.72 -6.66
C ARG A 121 3.71 -15.88 -6.49
N GLU A 122 4.22 -17.07 -6.21
CA GLU A 122 3.40 -18.28 -6.04
C GLU A 122 2.57 -18.20 -4.75
N ASN A 123 3.14 -17.63 -3.69
CA ASN A 123 2.41 -17.41 -2.44
C ASN A 123 1.25 -16.43 -2.56
N LEU A 124 1.41 -15.36 -3.37
CA LEU A 124 0.41 -14.30 -3.50
C LEU A 124 -0.52 -14.46 -4.72
N GLN A 125 -0.10 -15.23 -5.73
CA GLN A 125 -0.79 -15.36 -7.03
C GLN A 125 -1.14 -13.99 -7.66
N LEU A 126 -0.26 -13.03 -7.49
CA LEU A 126 -0.37 -11.72 -8.12
C LEU A 126 0.42 -11.68 -9.44
N PRO A 127 -0.06 -10.94 -10.46
CA PRO A 127 0.67 -10.76 -11.70
C PRO A 127 2.06 -10.15 -11.45
N PRO A 128 3.13 -10.67 -12.11
CA PRO A 128 4.48 -10.12 -11.95
C PRO A 128 4.58 -8.64 -12.30
N THR A 129 3.80 -8.21 -13.28
CA THR A 129 3.72 -6.81 -13.72
C THR A 129 3.24 -5.89 -12.62
N LEU A 130 2.30 -6.34 -11.79
CA LEU A 130 1.81 -5.58 -10.66
C LEU A 130 2.80 -5.59 -9.49
N LEU A 131 3.42 -6.75 -9.20
CA LEU A 131 4.44 -6.85 -8.15
C LEU A 131 5.66 -5.96 -8.44
N SER A 132 6.09 -5.85 -9.71
CA SER A 132 7.22 -5.01 -10.11
C SER A 132 6.97 -3.50 -9.94
N ARG A 133 5.73 -3.08 -9.71
CA ARG A 133 5.37 -1.68 -9.45
C ARG A 133 5.46 -1.28 -7.98
N PHE A 134 5.61 -2.26 -7.09
CA PHE A 134 5.88 -1.97 -5.69
C PHE A 134 7.39 -1.80 -5.47
N ASP A 135 7.79 -0.66 -4.94
CA ASP A 135 9.19 -0.37 -4.60
C ASP A 135 9.68 -1.22 -3.42
N LEU A 136 8.79 -1.53 -2.48
CA LEU A 136 9.08 -2.26 -1.25
C LEU A 136 8.02 -3.34 -0.99
N ILE A 137 8.47 -4.56 -0.74
CA ILE A 137 7.62 -5.68 -0.35
C ILE A 137 8.13 -6.23 0.98
N TYR A 138 7.34 -6.09 2.03
CA TYR A 138 7.66 -6.59 3.36
C TYR A 138 6.92 -7.89 3.65
N LEU A 139 7.67 -8.90 4.04
CA LEU A 139 7.12 -10.16 4.49
C LEU A 139 6.97 -10.15 6.02
N ILE A 140 5.72 -10.27 6.48
CA ILE A 140 5.38 -10.32 7.90
C ILE A 140 4.90 -11.74 8.22
N LEU A 141 5.77 -12.50 8.90
CA LEU A 141 5.51 -13.87 9.30
C LEU A 141 4.99 -13.91 10.74
N ASP A 142 4.11 -14.86 10.99
CA ASP A 142 3.65 -15.20 12.34
C ASP A 142 4.59 -16.25 12.93
N ASN A 143 5.67 -15.80 13.56
CA ASN A 143 6.61 -16.65 14.24
C ASN A 143 6.22 -16.77 15.73
N PRO A 144 5.98 -17.98 16.26
CA PRO A 144 5.71 -18.17 17.68
C PRO A 144 6.87 -17.65 18.54
N ASP A 145 6.60 -16.61 19.33
CA ASP A 145 7.52 -16.10 20.34
C ASP A 145 6.80 -15.93 21.67
N GLN A 146 7.23 -16.67 22.67
CA GLN A 146 6.58 -16.71 23.98
C GLN A 146 6.48 -15.34 24.65
N THR A 147 7.44 -14.44 24.43
CA THR A 147 7.46 -13.10 25.00
C THR A 147 6.48 -12.17 24.31
N ALA A 148 6.49 -12.17 22.98
CA ALA A 148 5.59 -11.39 22.14
C ALA A 148 4.14 -11.86 22.33
N ASP A 149 3.90 -13.19 22.29
CA ASP A 149 2.57 -13.79 22.47
C ASP A 149 1.97 -13.46 23.84
N ARG A 150 2.78 -13.50 24.90
CA ARG A 150 2.35 -13.11 26.25
C ARG A 150 2.02 -11.63 26.35
N SER A 151 2.78 -10.76 25.69
CA SER A 151 2.51 -9.33 25.61
C SER A 151 1.21 -9.05 24.87
N LEU A 152 1.01 -9.69 23.74
CA LEU A 152 -0.22 -9.59 22.95
C LEU A 152 -1.44 -10.08 23.72
N ALA A 153 -1.35 -11.24 24.39
CA ALA A 153 -2.41 -11.78 25.21
C ALA A 153 -2.79 -10.83 26.36
N ARG A 154 -1.79 -10.24 27.06
CA ARG A 154 -2.04 -9.25 28.09
C ARG A 154 -2.72 -8.00 27.55
N HIS A 155 -2.30 -7.54 26.37
CA HIS A 155 -2.92 -6.39 25.72
C HIS A 155 -4.40 -6.67 25.42
N LEU A 156 -4.71 -7.80 24.77
CA LEU A 156 -6.07 -8.19 24.47
C LEU A 156 -6.95 -8.29 25.71
N VAL A 157 -6.45 -8.97 26.76
CA VAL A 157 -7.17 -9.07 28.05
C VAL A 157 -7.43 -7.68 28.66
N SER A 158 -6.46 -6.76 28.56
CA SER A 158 -6.61 -5.40 29.11
C SER A 158 -7.70 -4.59 28.42
N LEU A 159 -7.93 -4.80 27.10
CA LEU A 159 -9.00 -4.15 26.36
C LEU A 159 -10.39 -4.56 26.87
N PHE A 160 -10.56 -5.85 27.21
CA PHE A 160 -11.83 -6.35 27.77
C PHE A 160 -12.00 -6.09 29.28
N ALA A 161 -10.91 -5.95 30.00
CA ALA A 161 -10.95 -5.69 31.44
C ALA A 161 -11.21 -4.22 31.81
N GLY A 162 -11.42 -3.35 30.83
CA GLY A 162 -11.65 -1.92 31.05
C GLY A 162 -10.46 -1.17 31.66
N LYS A 163 -9.32 -1.82 31.79
CA LYS A 163 -8.06 -1.24 32.23
C LYS A 163 -7.27 -0.80 31.01
N GLU A 164 -7.67 0.29 30.39
CA GLU A 164 -6.86 0.92 29.33
C GLU A 164 -5.50 1.36 29.92
N ARG A 165 -4.56 0.45 30.03
CA ARG A 165 -3.15 0.82 30.02
C ARG A 165 -2.80 1.19 28.59
N ARG A 166 -3.13 2.42 28.20
CA ARG A 166 -2.53 3.01 26.99
C ARG A 166 -1.03 3.08 27.27
N GLU A 167 -0.31 2.09 26.77
CA GLU A 167 1.13 2.27 26.61
C GLU A 167 1.30 3.56 25.81
N ARG A 168 1.84 4.59 26.44
CA ARG A 168 2.07 5.85 25.74
C ARG A 168 3.03 5.56 24.59
N ALA A 169 2.57 5.82 23.38
CA ALA A 169 3.44 5.76 22.23
C ALA A 169 4.68 6.64 22.49
N PRO A 170 5.89 6.19 22.16
CA PRO A 170 7.12 6.94 22.42
C PRO A 170 7.11 8.34 21.78
N VAL A 171 6.33 8.52 20.72
CA VAL A 171 6.11 9.81 20.05
C VAL A 171 4.60 10.04 19.89
N GLU A 172 4.11 11.19 20.32
CA GLU A 172 2.72 11.58 20.07
C GLU A 172 2.41 11.68 18.58
N LYS A 173 1.27 11.15 18.16
CA LYS A 173 0.80 11.20 16.76
C LYS A 173 0.86 12.63 16.16
N ARG A 174 0.47 13.65 16.95
CA ARG A 174 0.49 15.06 16.53
C ARG A 174 1.90 15.56 16.25
N VAL A 175 2.87 15.14 17.05
CA VAL A 175 4.29 15.49 16.85
C VAL A 175 4.82 14.85 15.58
N LEU A 176 4.53 13.56 15.37
CA LEU A 176 4.93 12.84 14.16
C LEU A 176 4.35 13.50 12.89
N LEU A 177 3.07 13.86 12.89
CA LEU A 177 2.44 14.56 11.77
C LEU A 177 3.11 15.88 11.44
N ARG A 178 3.42 16.69 12.46
CA ARG A 178 4.11 17.97 12.28
C ARG A 178 5.54 17.78 11.76
N TYR A 179 6.24 16.78 12.27
CA TYR A 179 7.58 16.43 11.81
C TYR A 179 7.60 16.03 10.33
N VAL A 180 6.70 15.13 9.91
CA VAL A 180 6.57 14.73 8.50
C VAL A 180 6.21 15.92 7.62
N ALA A 181 5.26 16.76 8.03
CA ALA A 181 4.87 17.97 7.29
C ALA A 181 6.03 18.95 7.15
N TYR A 182 6.80 19.15 8.21
CA TYR A 182 8.01 19.97 8.19
C TYR A 182 9.05 19.42 7.21
N ALA A 183 9.36 18.11 7.32
CA ALA A 183 10.33 17.49 6.44
C ALA A 183 9.93 17.60 4.96
N ARG A 184 8.68 17.33 4.62
CA ARG A 184 8.17 17.47 3.24
C ARG A 184 8.27 18.89 2.69
N LYS A 185 8.14 19.91 3.54
CA LYS A 185 8.15 21.32 3.12
C LYS A 185 9.56 21.88 3.00
N PHE A 186 10.45 21.56 3.93
CA PHE A 186 11.72 22.24 4.07
C PHE A 186 12.94 21.39 3.70
N VAL A 187 12.86 20.06 3.85
CA VAL A 187 13.98 19.16 3.54
C VAL A 187 13.98 18.84 2.05
N LYS A 188 15.01 19.29 1.36
CA LYS A 188 15.25 19.02 -0.07
C LYS A 188 16.61 18.33 -0.20
N PRO A 189 16.66 16.99 -0.07
CA PRO A 189 17.91 16.26 -0.17
C PRO A 189 18.50 16.39 -1.57
N ARG A 190 19.84 16.40 -1.64
CA ARG A 190 20.61 16.38 -2.89
C ARG A 190 21.54 15.18 -2.85
N ILE A 191 21.74 14.54 -3.99
CA ILE A 191 22.70 13.46 -4.14
C ILE A 191 24.09 14.10 -4.23
N SER A 192 25.01 13.72 -3.33
CA SER A 192 26.41 14.10 -3.42
C SER A 192 27.12 13.23 -4.45
N GLU A 193 28.31 13.64 -4.93
CA GLU A 193 29.11 12.86 -5.87
C GLU A 193 29.50 11.48 -5.28
N GLU A 194 29.85 11.44 -4.01
CA GLU A 194 30.15 10.21 -3.29
C GLU A 194 28.94 9.26 -3.24
N ALA A 195 27.75 9.80 -2.95
CA ALA A 195 26.52 9.03 -2.93
C ALA A 195 26.15 8.50 -4.33
N ALA A 196 26.37 9.29 -5.38
CA ALA A 196 26.15 8.87 -6.77
C ALA A 196 27.05 7.68 -7.14
N THR A 197 28.35 7.77 -6.84
CA THR A 197 29.29 6.68 -7.08
C THR A 197 28.90 5.40 -6.33
N GLN A 198 28.54 5.54 -5.06
CA GLN A 198 28.10 4.37 -4.27
C GLN A 198 26.83 3.73 -4.81
N LEU A 199 25.86 4.53 -5.26
CA LEU A 199 24.64 4.02 -5.88
C LEU A 199 24.93 3.26 -7.18
N GLU A 200 25.84 3.74 -8.02
CA GLU A 200 26.28 3.05 -9.24
C GLU A 200 26.92 1.70 -8.92
N GLU A 201 27.84 1.68 -7.94
CA GLU A 201 28.51 0.44 -7.52
C GLU A 201 27.52 -0.59 -6.97
N GLU A 202 26.60 -0.18 -6.11
CA GLU A 202 25.58 -1.07 -5.54
C GLU A 202 24.60 -1.57 -6.61
N TYR A 203 24.22 -0.73 -7.58
CA TYR A 203 23.42 -1.17 -8.71
C TYR A 203 24.10 -2.26 -9.53
N VAL A 204 25.40 -2.09 -9.85
CA VAL A 204 26.17 -3.09 -10.59
C VAL A 204 26.29 -4.40 -9.79
N LYS A 205 26.52 -4.32 -8.47
CA LYS A 205 26.55 -5.51 -7.60
C LYS A 205 25.23 -6.27 -7.59
N MET A 206 24.11 -5.57 -7.43
CA MET A 206 22.77 -6.20 -7.45
C MET A 206 22.49 -6.89 -8.79
N ARG A 207 22.86 -6.25 -9.91
CA ARG A 207 22.75 -6.84 -11.24
C ARG A 207 23.58 -8.12 -11.40
N ALA A 208 24.81 -8.10 -10.93
CA ALA A 208 25.70 -9.26 -10.98
C ALA A 208 25.21 -10.42 -10.12
N GLN A 209 24.62 -10.13 -8.93
CA GLN A 209 24.03 -11.14 -8.06
C GLN A 209 22.77 -11.75 -8.68
N GLY A 210 21.90 -10.91 -9.27
CA GLY A 210 20.69 -11.37 -9.97
C GLY A 210 21.01 -12.27 -11.17
N ALA A 211 22.04 -11.96 -11.94
CA ALA A 211 22.48 -12.79 -13.04
C ALA A 211 23.00 -14.17 -12.58
N LYS A 212 23.71 -14.24 -11.45
CA LYS A 212 24.17 -15.51 -10.84
C LYS A 212 23.00 -16.37 -10.33
N ALA A 213 22.00 -15.73 -9.71
CA ALA A 213 20.80 -16.44 -9.22
C ALA A 213 19.97 -17.03 -10.37
N VAL A 214 19.87 -16.34 -11.50
CA VAL A 214 19.19 -16.86 -12.71
C VAL A 214 19.99 -18.02 -13.31
N ALA A 215 21.31 -17.90 -13.38
CA ALA A 215 22.17 -18.98 -13.93
C ALA A 215 22.18 -20.25 -13.06
N SER A 216 21.99 -20.13 -11.74
CA SER A 216 21.91 -21.29 -10.82
C SER A 216 20.57 -22.01 -10.84
N ASN A 217 19.52 -21.39 -11.40
CA ASN A 217 18.19 -22.01 -11.55
C ASN A 217 17.95 -22.64 -12.95
N VAL A 218 18.99 -22.72 -13.79
CA VAL A 218 18.94 -23.30 -15.17
C VAL A 218 19.70 -24.65 -15.24
N ILE A 219 20.04 -25.26 -14.09
CA ILE A 219 20.61 -26.61 -14.05
C ILE A 219 19.63 -27.58 -13.40
#